data_54ee054084129eaeef69ac3a4f78573f
#
_entry.id   54ee054084129eaeef69ac3a4f78573f
#
_cell.length_a   1.000
_cell.length_b   1.000
_cell.length_c   1.000
_cell.angle_alpha   90.00
_cell.angle_beta   90.00
_cell.angle_gamma   90.00
#
_symmetry.space_group_name_H-M   'P 1'
#
loop_
_entity.id
_entity.type
_entity.pdbx_description
1 polymer ?
#
loop_
_entity_poly.entity_id
_entity_poly.type
_entity_poly.pdbx_seq_one_letter_code
_entity_poly.pdbx_strand_id
1 'polypeptide(L)'
;MKTKRFSGWSLLVTALLSLLLTLALAFGALWALIGPEGLSMAEAMVLINARFVGDHDIGKAADAAMDGLITGLGDRWSYYVDAKGYENLKNSKDNAYVGIGVTVSYPEGEEGLYVEAVAENGPAAAAGLRPGDTILAVGEVRLAGEDRSRGTELIQGEAGTQVELLLRGGGGEERTVSVTRGRVEEHPVSYALLADGTGLITIQNFNSRCADEAIAAVDDLREQGAERLVFDVRNNGGGFLDELTRLLDYLLPEGPIFRSQTKAGRETVVSSDAGCVEMPMAVLVNENT
;
A
#
# COMPACT_ATOMS: atom_id res chain seq x y z
N MET A 1 14.20 39.96 60.43
CA MET A 1 14.56 39.81 59.01
C MET A 1 13.77 40.82 58.20
N LYS A 2 14.43 41.84 57.57
CA LYS A 2 13.75 42.78 56.68
C LYS A 2 13.49 42.09 55.32
N THR A 3 12.24 41.82 55.02
CA THR A 3 11.82 41.33 53.70
C THR A 3 12.08 42.46 52.66
N LYS A 4 13.05 42.25 51.75
CA LYS A 4 13.27 43.14 50.60
C LYS A 4 12.02 43.06 49.72
N ARG A 5 11.20 44.16 49.72
CA ARG A 5 10.11 44.33 48.77
C ARG A 5 10.74 44.71 47.42
N PHE A 6 10.60 43.86 46.41
CA PHE A 6 10.98 44.21 45.06
C PHE A 6 10.06 45.33 44.54
N SER A 7 10.64 46.31 43.86
CA SER A 7 9.87 47.37 43.15
C SER A 7 9.03 46.73 42.05
N GLY A 8 7.78 47.22 41.87
CA GLY A 8 6.92 46.74 40.73
C GLY A 8 7.62 46.88 39.38
N TRP A 9 8.45 47.90 39.20
CA TRP A 9 9.28 48.07 38.03
C TRP A 9 10.33 46.96 37.84
N SER A 10 11.01 46.52 38.91
CA SER A 10 11.99 45.44 38.83
C SER A 10 11.32 44.09 38.48
N LEU A 11 10.10 43.84 38.97
CA LEU A 11 9.32 42.66 38.62
C LEU A 11 8.92 42.66 37.11
N LEU A 12 8.48 43.82 36.60
CA LEU A 12 8.16 43.98 35.17
C LEU A 12 9.39 43.75 34.27
N VAL A 13 10.53 44.33 34.62
CA VAL A 13 11.78 44.16 33.87
C VAL A 13 12.23 42.73 33.89
N THR A 14 12.17 42.03 35.05
CA THR A 14 12.53 40.63 35.17
C THR A 14 11.60 39.76 34.34
N ALA A 15 10.28 39.99 34.37
CA ALA A 15 9.31 39.28 33.55
C ALA A 15 9.57 39.48 32.04
N LEU A 16 9.87 40.71 31.61
CA LEU A 16 10.20 40.97 30.20
C LEU A 16 11.49 40.27 29.76
N LEU A 17 12.54 40.34 30.59
CA LEU A 17 13.80 39.66 30.31
C LEU A 17 13.65 38.14 30.26
N SER A 18 12.88 37.54 31.19
CA SER A 18 12.61 36.13 31.17
C SER A 18 11.82 35.68 29.92
N LEU A 19 10.82 36.49 29.51
CA LEU A 19 10.07 36.26 28.27
C LEU A 19 10.97 36.29 27.02
N LEU A 20 11.83 37.35 26.92
CA LEU A 20 12.77 37.45 25.81
C LEU A 20 13.77 36.31 25.77
N LEU A 21 14.28 35.88 26.92
CA LEU A 21 15.18 34.73 27.02
C LEU A 21 14.48 33.45 26.58
N THR A 22 13.23 33.21 27.03
CA THR A 22 12.45 32.03 26.63
C THR A 22 12.20 32.02 25.11
N LEU A 23 11.84 33.18 24.52
CA LEU A 23 11.66 33.32 23.08
C LEU A 23 12.97 33.06 22.30
N ALA A 24 14.09 33.62 22.81
CA ALA A 24 15.39 33.37 22.17
C ALA A 24 15.83 31.89 22.24
N LEU A 25 15.60 31.23 23.36
CA LEU A 25 15.85 29.79 23.50
C LEU A 25 14.94 28.95 22.61
N ALA A 26 13.65 29.29 22.54
CA ALA A 26 12.70 28.60 21.65
C ALA A 26 13.08 28.76 20.17
N PHE A 27 13.42 29.98 19.77
CA PHE A 27 13.88 30.25 18.40
C PHE A 27 15.20 29.54 18.09
N GLY A 28 16.16 29.57 19.01
CA GLY A 28 17.43 28.85 18.88
C GLY A 28 17.26 27.33 18.78
N ALA A 29 16.35 26.78 19.55
CA ALA A 29 16.01 25.36 19.46
C ALA A 29 15.34 25.01 18.12
N LEU A 30 14.41 25.86 17.67
CA LEU A 30 13.76 25.70 16.35
C LEU A 30 14.78 25.79 15.22
N TRP A 31 15.67 26.79 15.25
CA TRP A 31 16.77 26.94 14.29
C TRP A 31 17.68 25.71 14.25
N ALA A 32 18.04 25.16 15.42
CA ALA A 32 18.89 23.99 15.52
C ALA A 32 18.23 22.71 14.98
N LEU A 33 16.89 22.62 15.05
CA LEU A 33 16.12 21.46 14.57
C LEU A 33 15.88 21.47 13.07
N ILE A 34 15.47 22.62 12.50
CA ILE A 34 15.00 22.69 11.10
C ILE A 34 15.94 23.42 10.15
N GLY A 35 16.95 24.10 10.70
CA GLY A 35 17.93 24.87 9.91
C GLY A 35 17.34 26.06 9.15
N PRO A 36 18.16 26.77 8.37
CA PRO A 36 17.72 27.91 7.55
C PRO A 36 16.76 27.49 6.42
N GLU A 37 16.93 26.30 5.86
CA GLU A 37 16.08 25.75 4.79
C GLU A 37 14.66 25.52 5.29
N GLY A 38 14.50 24.93 6.47
CA GLY A 38 13.18 24.72 7.07
C GLY A 38 12.47 26.01 7.43
N LEU A 39 13.22 27.03 7.90
CA LEU A 39 12.67 28.36 8.14
C LEU A 39 12.20 29.03 6.84
N SER A 40 12.98 28.90 5.76
CA SER A 40 12.60 29.43 4.44
C SER A 40 11.33 28.77 3.91
N MET A 41 11.15 27.47 4.11
CA MET A 41 9.90 26.77 3.76
C MET A 41 8.71 27.29 4.58
N ALA A 42 8.89 27.46 5.89
CA ALA A 42 7.86 28.00 6.75
C ALA A 42 7.47 29.45 6.35
N GLU A 43 8.46 30.31 6.03
CA GLU A 43 8.23 31.67 5.53
C GLU A 43 7.46 31.65 4.20
N ALA A 44 7.82 30.77 3.26
CA ALA A 44 7.13 30.64 1.99
C ALA A 44 5.66 30.26 2.20
N MET A 45 5.35 29.30 3.09
CA MET A 45 3.97 28.92 3.41
C MET A 45 3.18 30.08 4.01
N VAL A 46 3.78 30.86 4.93
CA VAL A 46 3.15 32.05 5.51
C VAL A 46 2.88 33.13 4.45
N LEU A 47 3.83 33.38 3.55
CA LEU A 47 3.67 34.36 2.48
C LEU A 47 2.60 33.96 1.48
N ILE A 48 2.56 32.68 1.07
CA ILE A 48 1.51 32.16 0.19
C ILE A 48 0.14 32.36 0.84
N ASN A 49 -0.03 31.90 2.08
CA ASN A 49 -1.31 32.00 2.77
C ASN A 49 -1.76 33.47 3.01
N ALA A 50 -0.81 34.39 3.21
CA ALA A 50 -1.11 35.81 3.53
C ALA A 50 -1.27 36.69 2.28
N ARG A 51 -0.64 36.36 1.14
CA ARG A 51 -0.50 37.30 0.01
C ARG A 51 -0.93 36.73 -1.35
N PHE A 52 -1.12 35.43 -1.47
CA PHE A 52 -1.59 34.86 -2.73
C PHE A 52 -3.06 35.23 -2.97
N VAL A 53 -3.35 35.80 -4.16
CA VAL A 53 -4.67 36.39 -4.47
C VAL A 53 -5.66 35.37 -5.03
N GLY A 54 -5.18 34.24 -5.57
CA GLY A 54 -6.03 33.18 -6.11
C GLY A 54 -6.54 32.22 -5.04
N ASP A 55 -7.55 31.43 -5.39
CA ASP A 55 -7.95 30.28 -4.57
C ASP A 55 -6.78 29.30 -4.45
N HIS A 56 -6.48 28.89 -3.23
CA HIS A 56 -5.39 27.96 -2.95
C HIS A 56 -5.72 27.04 -1.80
N ASP A 57 -5.17 25.83 -1.89
CA ASP A 57 -5.22 24.82 -0.83
C ASP A 57 -3.82 24.65 -0.25
N ILE A 58 -3.62 25.21 0.94
CA ILE A 58 -2.32 25.15 1.62
C ILE A 58 -1.96 23.71 1.99
N GLY A 59 -2.94 22.82 2.21
CA GLY A 59 -2.71 21.40 2.45
C GLY A 59 -2.07 20.73 1.25
N LYS A 60 -2.65 20.91 0.05
CA LYS A 60 -2.06 20.41 -1.19
C LYS A 60 -0.67 20.97 -1.48
N ALA A 61 -0.45 22.26 -1.17
CA ALA A 61 0.86 22.87 -1.33
C ALA A 61 1.89 22.25 -0.36
N ALA A 62 1.47 21.94 0.87
CA ALA A 62 2.33 21.27 1.86
C ALA A 62 2.66 19.82 1.42
N ASP A 63 1.67 19.05 0.94
CA ASP A 63 1.88 17.70 0.43
C ASP A 63 2.86 17.69 -0.75
N ALA A 64 2.70 18.60 -1.70
CA ALA A 64 3.62 18.75 -2.83
C ALA A 64 5.06 19.14 -2.38
N ALA A 65 5.19 19.97 -1.34
CA ALA A 65 6.49 20.34 -0.78
C ALA A 65 7.16 19.12 -0.09
N MET A 66 6.39 18.29 0.63
CA MET A 66 6.91 17.08 1.26
C MET A 66 7.33 16.04 0.22
N ASP A 67 6.55 15.86 -0.83
CA ASP A 67 6.90 14.98 -1.95
C ASP A 67 8.19 15.44 -2.64
N GLY A 68 8.31 16.74 -2.93
CA GLY A 68 9.52 17.34 -3.49
C GLY A 68 10.76 17.20 -2.58
N LEU A 69 10.58 17.31 -1.26
CA LEU A 69 11.67 17.13 -0.30
C LEU A 69 12.20 15.68 -0.32
N ILE A 70 11.31 14.69 -0.32
CA ILE A 70 11.68 13.29 -0.34
C ILE A 70 12.30 12.90 -1.70
N THR A 71 11.69 13.34 -2.80
CA THR A 71 12.23 13.14 -4.16
C THR A 71 13.63 13.72 -4.31
N GLY A 72 13.89 14.88 -3.68
CA GLY A 72 15.20 15.55 -3.67
C GLY A 72 16.31 14.75 -2.97
N LEU A 73 16.01 13.73 -2.16
CA LEU A 73 17.00 12.83 -1.58
C LEU A 73 17.64 11.90 -2.62
N GLY A 74 16.99 11.68 -3.77
CA GLY A 74 17.46 10.76 -4.81
C GLY A 74 17.42 9.28 -4.39
N ASP A 75 16.72 8.94 -3.32
CA ASP A 75 16.54 7.57 -2.88
C ASP A 75 15.29 6.95 -3.51
N ARG A 76 15.48 5.89 -4.31
CA ARG A 76 14.41 5.19 -5.03
C ARG A 76 13.37 4.50 -4.11
N TRP A 77 13.72 4.28 -2.84
CA TRP A 77 12.88 3.56 -1.89
C TRP A 77 12.10 4.47 -0.96
N SER A 78 12.49 5.76 -0.90
CA SER A 78 11.82 6.76 -0.10
C SER A 78 10.75 7.46 -0.94
N TYR A 79 9.53 7.51 -0.43
CA TYR A 79 8.41 8.21 -1.06
C TYR A 79 7.52 8.84 0.01
N TYR A 80 6.87 9.95 -0.35
CA TYR A 80 5.85 10.58 0.47
C TYR A 80 4.48 10.00 0.13
N VAL A 81 3.64 9.85 1.15
CA VAL A 81 2.24 9.43 0.98
C VAL A 81 1.37 10.38 1.78
N ASP A 82 0.44 11.04 1.10
CA ASP A 82 -0.56 11.88 1.74
C ASP A 82 -1.58 11.07 2.54
N ALA A 83 -2.45 11.74 3.31
CA ALA A 83 -3.42 11.07 4.16
C ALA A 83 -4.40 10.16 3.36
N LYS A 84 -4.76 10.55 2.14
CA LYS A 84 -5.64 9.76 1.26
C LYS A 84 -4.92 8.55 0.69
N GLY A 85 -3.70 8.74 0.22
CA GLY A 85 -2.86 7.66 -0.32
C GLY A 85 -2.48 6.63 0.75
N TYR A 86 -2.38 7.06 2.02
CA TYR A 86 -2.04 6.17 3.13
C TYR A 86 -3.06 5.03 3.33
N GLU A 87 -4.35 5.30 3.19
CA GLU A 87 -5.38 4.25 3.27
C GLU A 87 -5.24 3.24 2.11
N ASN A 88 -4.94 3.71 0.90
CA ASN A 88 -4.68 2.83 -0.24
C ASN A 88 -3.41 1.99 -0.03
N LEU A 89 -2.34 2.62 0.47
CA LEU A 89 -1.10 1.92 0.81
C LEU A 89 -1.34 0.85 1.88
N LYS A 90 -2.09 1.17 2.92
CA LYS A 90 -2.46 0.22 3.98
C LYS A 90 -3.25 -0.95 3.42
N ASN A 91 -4.27 -0.69 2.60
CA ASN A 91 -5.04 -1.75 1.95
C ASN A 91 -4.13 -2.64 1.08
N SER A 92 -3.25 -2.04 0.26
CA SER A 92 -2.30 -2.80 -0.55
C SER A 92 -1.35 -3.66 0.30
N LYS A 93 -0.86 -3.12 1.43
CA LYS A 93 -0.03 -3.88 2.38
C LYS A 93 -0.80 -5.02 3.08
N ASP A 94 -2.11 -4.87 3.20
CA ASP A 94 -3.00 -5.92 3.70
C ASP A 94 -3.44 -6.90 2.60
N ASN A 95 -2.88 -6.83 1.39
CA ASN A 95 -3.36 -7.57 0.21
C ASN A 95 -4.88 -7.41 0.06
N ALA A 96 -5.34 -6.17 0.02
CA ALA A 96 -6.74 -5.82 -0.15
C ALA A 96 -6.87 -4.51 -0.94
N TYR A 97 -8.03 -4.29 -1.51
CA TYR A 97 -8.40 -3.02 -2.15
C TYR A 97 -9.87 -2.71 -1.90
N VAL A 98 -10.27 -1.48 -2.18
CA VAL A 98 -11.69 -1.10 -2.15
C VAL A 98 -12.25 -1.13 -3.55
N GLY A 99 -13.25 -1.96 -3.76
CA GLY A 99 -13.86 -2.18 -5.06
C GLY A 99 -15.08 -3.10 -5.00
N ILE A 100 -15.38 -3.74 -6.11
CA ILE A 100 -16.48 -4.72 -6.18
C ILE A 100 -16.01 -6.18 -6.26
N GLY A 101 -14.73 -6.45 -6.47
CA GLY A 101 -14.18 -7.82 -6.52
C GLY A 101 -14.44 -8.53 -7.84
N VAL A 102 -14.09 -7.89 -8.96
CA VAL A 102 -14.12 -8.51 -10.30
C VAL A 102 -12.78 -8.38 -11.00
N THR A 103 -12.38 -9.43 -11.70
CA THR A 103 -11.32 -9.37 -12.70
C THR A 103 -11.98 -9.23 -14.07
N VAL A 104 -11.56 -8.22 -14.82
CA VAL A 104 -12.16 -7.91 -16.13
C VAL A 104 -11.11 -7.87 -17.22
N SER A 105 -11.53 -8.20 -18.45
CA SER A 105 -10.73 -8.03 -19.66
C SER A 105 -11.49 -7.19 -20.70
N TYR A 106 -10.76 -6.84 -21.75
CA TYR A 106 -11.21 -5.98 -22.85
C TYR A 106 -11.13 -6.72 -24.18
N PRO A 107 -12.02 -7.69 -24.48
CA PRO A 107 -11.97 -8.42 -25.75
C PRO A 107 -12.06 -7.47 -26.94
N GLU A 108 -11.22 -7.67 -27.97
CA GLU A 108 -11.23 -6.83 -29.15
C GLU A 108 -12.54 -6.98 -29.92
N GLY A 109 -13.10 -5.85 -30.36
CA GLY A 109 -14.34 -5.83 -31.17
C GLY A 109 -15.64 -5.96 -30.38
N GLU A 110 -15.58 -6.08 -29.05
CA GLU A 110 -16.75 -6.19 -28.19
C GLU A 110 -16.97 -4.91 -27.37
N GLU A 111 -18.22 -4.63 -27.02
CA GLU A 111 -18.58 -3.56 -26.08
C GLU A 111 -18.49 -4.07 -24.63
N GLY A 112 -18.17 -3.15 -23.70
CA GLY A 112 -18.16 -3.44 -22.27
C GLY A 112 -16.89 -4.11 -21.77
N LEU A 113 -16.93 -4.53 -20.50
CA LEU A 113 -15.87 -5.25 -19.81
C LEU A 113 -16.34 -6.67 -19.57
N TYR A 114 -15.60 -7.64 -20.07
CA TYR A 114 -15.88 -9.06 -19.81
C TYR A 114 -15.39 -9.45 -18.42
N VAL A 115 -16.26 -10.06 -17.62
CA VAL A 115 -15.95 -10.54 -16.25
C VAL A 115 -15.31 -11.91 -16.35
N GLU A 116 -14.01 -11.99 -16.12
CA GLU A 116 -13.25 -13.27 -16.12
C GLU A 116 -13.40 -14.02 -14.80
N ALA A 117 -13.34 -13.27 -13.67
CA ALA A 117 -13.47 -13.83 -12.35
C ALA A 117 -14.22 -12.88 -11.40
N VAL A 118 -14.84 -13.45 -10.39
CA VAL A 118 -15.52 -12.74 -9.30
C VAL A 118 -15.01 -13.30 -7.99
N ALA A 119 -14.56 -12.41 -7.08
CA ALA A 119 -14.10 -12.79 -5.75
C ALA A 119 -15.26 -13.44 -4.97
N GLU A 120 -15.08 -14.65 -4.47
CA GLU A 120 -16.13 -15.47 -3.85
C GLU A 120 -16.90 -14.75 -2.74
N ASN A 121 -16.18 -14.01 -1.87
CA ASN A 121 -16.76 -13.25 -0.77
C ASN A 121 -16.81 -11.75 -1.06
N GLY A 122 -16.70 -11.35 -2.34
CA GLY A 122 -16.68 -9.97 -2.75
C GLY A 122 -18.06 -9.36 -2.94
N PRO A 123 -18.14 -8.01 -2.98
CA PRO A 123 -19.41 -7.28 -3.21
C PRO A 123 -20.11 -7.66 -4.51
N ALA A 124 -19.38 -7.95 -5.58
CA ALA A 124 -19.94 -8.36 -6.87
C ALA A 124 -20.62 -9.73 -6.78
N ALA A 125 -20.01 -10.70 -6.09
CA ALA A 125 -20.61 -12.00 -5.85
C ALA A 125 -21.90 -11.88 -5.06
N ALA A 126 -21.91 -11.07 -3.99
CA ALA A 126 -23.09 -10.80 -3.18
C ALA A 126 -24.22 -10.14 -4.00
N ALA A 127 -23.87 -9.33 -5.01
CA ALA A 127 -24.82 -8.69 -5.94
C ALA A 127 -25.22 -9.61 -7.10
N GLY A 128 -24.70 -10.83 -7.19
CA GLY A 128 -25.04 -11.83 -8.20
C GLY A 128 -24.34 -11.71 -9.53
N LEU A 129 -23.21 -11.01 -9.61
CA LEU A 129 -22.30 -11.06 -10.75
C LEU A 129 -21.64 -12.43 -10.83
N ARG A 130 -21.37 -12.89 -12.05
CA ARG A 130 -20.74 -14.17 -12.32
C ARG A 130 -19.67 -14.05 -13.40
N PRO A 131 -18.65 -14.93 -13.41
CA PRO A 131 -17.77 -15.07 -14.55
C PRO A 131 -18.59 -15.32 -15.81
N GLY A 132 -18.25 -14.66 -16.92
CA GLY A 132 -19.00 -14.70 -18.17
C GLY A 132 -20.02 -13.59 -18.37
N ASP A 133 -20.32 -12.77 -17.35
CA ASP A 133 -21.08 -11.54 -17.52
C ASP A 133 -20.23 -10.49 -18.27
N THR A 134 -20.90 -9.57 -18.95
CA THR A 134 -20.26 -8.38 -19.54
C THR A 134 -20.86 -7.12 -18.93
N ILE A 135 -20.02 -6.25 -18.39
CA ILE A 135 -20.43 -4.94 -17.85
C ILE A 135 -20.53 -3.96 -19.01
N LEU A 136 -21.76 -3.57 -19.39
CA LEU A 136 -22.02 -2.69 -20.54
C LEU A 136 -22.04 -1.22 -20.17
N ALA A 137 -22.39 -0.88 -18.93
CA ALA A 137 -22.41 0.50 -18.45
C ALA A 137 -22.12 0.56 -16.94
N VAL A 138 -21.59 1.69 -16.50
CA VAL A 138 -21.37 2.04 -15.09
C VAL A 138 -22.08 3.36 -14.82
N GLY A 139 -23.17 3.32 -14.03
CA GLY A 139 -24.09 4.44 -13.89
C GLY A 139 -24.66 4.82 -15.27
N GLU A 140 -24.56 6.09 -15.62
CA GLU A 140 -25.03 6.63 -16.89
C GLU A 140 -24.03 6.46 -18.05
N VAL A 141 -22.79 5.99 -17.76
CA VAL A 141 -21.71 5.89 -18.76
C VAL A 141 -21.71 4.51 -19.41
N ARG A 142 -22.05 4.45 -20.71
CA ARG A 142 -21.93 3.22 -21.50
C ARG A 142 -20.47 2.95 -21.87
N LEU A 143 -20.02 1.72 -21.63
CA LEU A 143 -18.63 1.29 -21.87
C LEU A 143 -18.41 0.88 -23.34
N ALA A 144 -18.41 1.89 -24.23
CA ALA A 144 -18.18 1.72 -25.66
C ALA A 144 -17.12 2.72 -26.15
N GLY A 145 -16.38 2.38 -27.21
CA GLY A 145 -15.34 3.26 -27.76
C GLY A 145 -14.30 3.68 -26.73
N GLU A 146 -14.05 4.98 -26.60
CA GLU A 146 -13.05 5.55 -25.68
C GLU A 146 -13.42 5.37 -24.19
N ASP A 147 -14.72 5.42 -23.85
CA ASP A 147 -15.18 5.26 -22.46
C ASP A 147 -14.98 3.85 -21.91
N ARG A 148 -14.76 2.87 -22.78
CA ARG A 148 -14.48 1.50 -22.36
C ARG A 148 -13.22 1.39 -21.50
N SER A 149 -12.17 2.11 -21.85
CA SER A 149 -10.90 2.11 -21.09
C SER A 149 -11.04 2.69 -19.68
N ARG A 150 -12.06 3.53 -19.45
CA ARG A 150 -12.36 4.15 -18.14
C ARG A 150 -13.22 3.26 -17.23
N GLY A 151 -13.71 2.13 -17.73
CA GLY A 151 -14.66 1.30 -17.00
C GLY A 151 -14.17 0.86 -15.62
N THR A 152 -12.90 0.46 -15.52
CA THR A 152 -12.31 0.06 -14.23
C THR A 152 -12.25 1.23 -13.24
N GLU A 153 -11.89 2.44 -13.72
CA GLU A 153 -11.87 3.66 -12.90
C GLU A 153 -13.28 4.02 -12.38
N LEU A 154 -14.29 3.92 -13.25
CA LEU A 154 -15.70 4.20 -12.90
C LEU A 154 -16.27 3.19 -11.88
N ILE A 155 -15.82 1.93 -11.94
CA ILE A 155 -16.21 0.89 -10.99
C ILE A 155 -15.59 1.14 -9.61
N GLN A 156 -14.36 1.65 -9.54
CA GLN A 156 -13.69 2.00 -8.29
C GLN A 156 -14.36 3.17 -7.59
N GLY A 157 -14.10 3.35 -6.29
CA GLY A 157 -14.63 4.45 -5.49
C GLY A 157 -14.52 4.19 -4.01
N GLU A 158 -15.10 5.05 -3.19
CA GLU A 158 -15.02 4.96 -1.73
C GLU A 158 -15.83 3.76 -1.20
N ALA A 159 -15.33 3.13 -0.12
CA ALA A 159 -16.00 2.03 0.54
C ALA A 159 -17.39 2.47 1.05
N GLY A 160 -18.38 1.58 0.92
CA GLY A 160 -19.76 1.84 1.32
C GLY A 160 -20.58 2.63 0.29
N THR A 161 -19.97 3.18 -0.77
CA THR A 161 -20.72 3.80 -1.87
C THR A 161 -21.28 2.75 -2.82
N GLN A 162 -22.36 3.07 -3.50
CA GLN A 162 -22.98 2.19 -4.49
C GLN A 162 -22.55 2.54 -5.90
N VAL A 163 -22.44 1.52 -6.74
CA VAL A 163 -22.28 1.64 -8.19
C VAL A 163 -23.34 0.83 -8.89
N GLU A 164 -24.03 1.45 -9.83
CA GLU A 164 -25.02 0.76 -10.68
C GLU A 164 -24.32 0.25 -11.93
N LEU A 165 -24.53 -1.03 -12.25
CA LEU A 165 -23.92 -1.71 -13.40
C LEU A 165 -25.01 -2.26 -14.30
N LEU A 166 -24.96 -1.96 -15.59
CA LEU A 166 -25.72 -2.67 -16.61
C LEU A 166 -24.92 -3.88 -17.07
N LEU A 167 -25.44 -5.06 -16.83
CA LEU A 167 -24.78 -6.33 -17.15
C LEU A 167 -25.52 -7.02 -18.30
N ARG A 168 -24.74 -7.69 -19.18
CA ARG A 168 -25.24 -8.71 -20.11
C ARG A 168 -24.74 -10.06 -19.63
N GLY A 169 -25.67 -10.96 -19.33
CA GLY A 169 -25.34 -12.36 -18.98
C GLY A 169 -24.88 -13.19 -20.17
N GLY A 170 -24.30 -14.37 -19.89
CA GLY A 170 -23.86 -15.29 -20.95
C GLY A 170 -24.99 -15.76 -21.89
N GLY A 171 -26.26 -15.65 -21.49
CA GLY A 171 -27.45 -15.90 -22.31
C GLY A 171 -27.92 -14.73 -23.17
N GLY A 172 -27.26 -13.55 -23.04
CA GLY A 172 -27.60 -12.34 -23.77
C GLY A 172 -28.65 -11.44 -23.09
N GLU A 173 -29.20 -11.84 -21.94
CA GLU A 173 -30.13 -11.01 -21.16
C GLU A 173 -29.39 -9.83 -20.49
N GLU A 174 -30.02 -8.66 -20.54
CA GLU A 174 -29.50 -7.48 -19.85
C GLU A 174 -30.22 -7.30 -18.49
N ARG A 175 -29.45 -6.96 -17.45
CA ARG A 175 -29.96 -6.65 -16.13
C ARG A 175 -29.16 -5.53 -15.49
N THR A 176 -29.81 -4.70 -14.68
CA THR A 176 -29.16 -3.68 -13.85
C THR A 176 -28.98 -4.21 -12.43
N VAL A 177 -27.78 -4.01 -11.90
CA VAL A 177 -27.40 -4.47 -10.54
C VAL A 177 -26.75 -3.31 -9.81
N SER A 178 -27.15 -3.05 -8.57
CA SER A 178 -26.46 -2.11 -7.69
C SER A 178 -25.49 -2.86 -6.79
N VAL A 179 -24.22 -2.48 -6.82
CA VAL A 179 -23.16 -3.10 -6.02
C VAL A 179 -22.63 -2.09 -5.02
N THR A 180 -22.61 -2.44 -3.74
CA THR A 180 -21.96 -1.61 -2.70
C THR A 180 -20.48 -1.91 -2.69
N ARG A 181 -19.64 -0.90 -2.95
CA ARG A 181 -18.18 -1.05 -2.90
C ARG A 181 -17.72 -1.42 -1.51
N GLY A 182 -16.81 -2.36 -1.41
CA GLY A 182 -16.29 -2.87 -0.15
C GLY A 182 -14.84 -3.24 -0.23
N ARG A 183 -14.28 -3.65 0.92
CA ARG A 183 -12.94 -4.22 0.96
C ARG A 183 -12.97 -5.60 0.32
N VAL A 184 -12.10 -5.81 -0.65
CA VAL A 184 -11.87 -7.08 -1.33
C VAL A 184 -10.48 -7.56 -0.96
N GLU A 185 -10.35 -8.80 -0.54
CA GLU A 185 -9.06 -9.42 -0.24
C GLU A 185 -8.49 -10.09 -1.49
N GLU A 186 -7.18 -9.94 -1.68
CA GLU A 186 -6.40 -10.58 -2.73
C GLU A 186 -5.48 -11.62 -2.11
N HIS A 187 -5.30 -12.74 -2.79
CA HIS A 187 -4.39 -13.79 -2.37
C HIS A 187 -3.02 -13.57 -3.05
N PRO A 188 -1.96 -13.26 -2.27
CA PRO A 188 -0.62 -13.03 -2.83
C PRO A 188 0.05 -14.29 -3.35
N VAL A 189 -0.47 -15.46 -3.03
CA VAL A 189 0.09 -16.76 -3.38
C VAL A 189 -0.88 -17.54 -4.27
N SER A 190 -0.35 -18.11 -5.34
CA SER A 190 -1.03 -19.13 -6.15
C SER A 190 -0.08 -20.31 -6.35
N TYR A 191 -0.63 -21.52 -6.49
CA TYR A 191 0.20 -22.72 -6.65
C TYR A 191 -0.48 -23.76 -7.51
N ALA A 192 0.34 -24.67 -8.06
CA ALA A 192 -0.12 -25.82 -8.82
C ALA A 192 0.90 -26.95 -8.78
N LEU A 193 0.42 -28.19 -8.74
CA LEU A 193 1.24 -29.37 -9.00
C LEU A 193 1.35 -29.59 -10.52
N LEU A 194 2.56 -29.52 -11.05
CA LEU A 194 2.82 -29.77 -12.47
C LEU A 194 2.90 -31.26 -12.78
N ALA A 195 2.71 -31.61 -14.04
CA ALA A 195 2.65 -33.01 -14.48
C ALA A 195 3.96 -33.81 -14.23
N ASP A 196 5.08 -33.13 -14.03
CA ASP A 196 6.38 -33.74 -13.76
C ASP A 196 6.70 -33.86 -12.25
N GLY A 197 5.70 -33.67 -11.37
CA GLY A 197 5.85 -33.71 -9.93
C GLY A 197 6.47 -32.47 -9.30
N THR A 198 6.58 -31.35 -10.06
CA THR A 198 7.05 -30.07 -9.54
C THR A 198 5.89 -29.28 -8.94
N GLY A 199 5.99 -28.89 -7.67
CA GLY A 199 5.11 -27.90 -7.06
C GLY A 199 5.57 -26.50 -7.44
N LEU A 200 4.78 -25.79 -8.22
CA LEU A 200 5.02 -24.38 -8.56
C LEU A 200 4.23 -23.48 -7.62
N ILE A 201 4.91 -22.56 -6.94
CA ILE A 201 4.33 -21.58 -6.03
C ILE A 201 4.70 -20.19 -6.53
N THR A 202 3.72 -19.41 -6.93
CA THR A 202 3.93 -18.02 -7.38
C THR A 202 3.57 -17.06 -6.25
N ILE A 203 4.52 -16.20 -5.87
CA ILE A 203 4.37 -15.20 -4.80
C ILE A 203 4.45 -13.81 -5.41
N GLN A 204 3.34 -13.09 -5.42
CA GLN A 204 3.25 -11.76 -6.04
C GLN A 204 3.91 -10.67 -5.20
N ASN A 205 3.82 -10.77 -3.87
CA ASN A 205 4.41 -9.84 -2.91
C ASN A 205 4.54 -10.52 -1.55
N PHE A 206 5.34 -9.93 -0.65
CA PHE A 206 5.46 -10.35 0.74
C PHE A 206 4.65 -9.46 1.69
N ASN A 207 3.46 -9.06 1.32
CA ASN A 207 2.53 -8.35 2.19
C ASN A 207 1.76 -9.33 3.09
N SER A 208 0.81 -8.83 3.88
CA SER A 208 0.05 -9.62 4.85
C SER A 208 -0.50 -10.93 4.27
N ARG A 209 -0.47 -11.99 5.03
CA ARG A 209 -0.91 -13.36 4.71
C ARG A 209 0.01 -14.14 3.76
N CYS A 210 1.04 -13.53 3.18
CA CYS A 210 1.91 -14.23 2.23
C CYS A 210 2.55 -15.48 2.83
N ALA A 211 3.12 -15.37 4.04
CA ALA A 211 3.76 -16.51 4.69
C ALA A 211 2.77 -17.64 4.98
N ASP A 212 1.60 -17.32 5.54
CA ASP A 212 0.59 -18.32 5.87
C ASP A 212 0.07 -19.03 4.61
N GLU A 213 -0.22 -18.29 3.54
CA GLU A 213 -0.68 -18.87 2.28
C GLU A 213 0.41 -19.69 1.57
N ALA A 214 1.67 -19.21 1.60
CA ALA A 214 2.78 -19.95 0.99
C ALA A 214 3.11 -21.24 1.75
N ILE A 215 3.09 -21.23 3.08
CA ILE A 215 3.28 -22.41 3.93
C ILE A 215 2.15 -23.41 3.65
N ALA A 216 0.90 -22.97 3.64
CA ALA A 216 -0.24 -23.82 3.32
C ALA A 216 -0.13 -24.43 1.91
N ALA A 217 0.34 -23.64 0.92
CA ALA A 217 0.58 -24.13 -0.44
C ALA A 217 1.67 -25.21 -0.49
N VAL A 218 2.76 -25.05 0.27
CA VAL A 218 3.82 -26.05 0.39
C VAL A 218 3.28 -27.35 0.98
N ASP A 219 2.50 -27.26 2.07
CA ASP A 219 1.95 -28.44 2.73
C ASP A 219 0.96 -29.17 1.83
N ASP A 220 0.06 -28.46 1.16
CA ASP A 220 -0.90 -29.07 0.23
C ASP A 220 -0.21 -29.73 -0.98
N LEU A 221 0.81 -29.09 -1.56
CA LEU A 221 1.60 -29.66 -2.65
C LEU A 221 2.36 -30.93 -2.21
N ARG A 222 2.88 -30.96 -0.98
CA ARG A 222 3.51 -32.15 -0.42
C ARG A 222 2.49 -33.28 -0.22
N GLU A 223 1.30 -33.00 0.25
CA GLU A 223 0.21 -33.96 0.37
C GLU A 223 -0.23 -34.50 -1.00
N GLN A 224 -0.21 -33.66 -2.04
CA GLN A 224 -0.46 -34.05 -3.43
C GLN A 224 0.68 -34.85 -4.06
N GLY A 225 1.83 -35.00 -3.39
CA GLY A 225 2.96 -35.78 -3.85
C GLY A 225 3.99 -35.01 -4.66
N ALA A 226 4.12 -33.71 -4.46
CA ALA A 226 5.20 -32.93 -5.07
C ALA A 226 6.57 -33.50 -4.63
N GLU A 227 7.49 -33.67 -5.59
CA GLU A 227 8.85 -34.16 -5.35
C GLU A 227 9.88 -33.02 -5.19
N ARG A 228 9.55 -31.84 -5.67
CA ARG A 228 10.38 -30.62 -5.65
C ARG A 228 9.50 -29.39 -5.71
N LEU A 229 10.04 -28.24 -5.26
CA LEU A 229 9.32 -26.97 -5.25
C LEU A 229 10.05 -25.93 -6.11
N VAL A 230 9.27 -25.10 -6.81
CA VAL A 230 9.75 -23.91 -7.52
C VAL A 230 8.96 -22.71 -7.00
N PHE A 231 9.65 -21.75 -6.42
CA PHE A 231 9.10 -20.47 -6.02
C PHE A 231 9.31 -19.45 -7.13
N ASP A 232 8.24 -18.95 -7.70
CA ASP A 232 8.27 -17.88 -8.71
C ASP A 232 8.00 -16.54 -8.03
N VAL A 233 9.07 -15.77 -7.84
CA VAL A 233 9.02 -14.41 -7.28
C VAL A 233 9.38 -13.35 -8.33
N ARG A 234 9.25 -13.67 -9.60
CA ARG A 234 9.44 -12.70 -10.69
C ARG A 234 8.41 -11.59 -10.57
N ASN A 235 8.86 -10.35 -10.74
CA ASN A 235 8.08 -9.11 -10.55
C ASN A 235 7.58 -8.88 -9.11
N ASN A 236 8.09 -9.61 -8.13
CA ASN A 236 7.80 -9.38 -6.71
C ASN A 236 8.72 -8.29 -6.17
N GLY A 237 8.18 -7.09 -5.96
CA GLY A 237 8.93 -5.93 -5.43
C GLY A 237 9.18 -5.95 -3.91
N GLY A 238 8.90 -7.08 -3.23
CA GLY A 238 9.11 -7.23 -1.79
C GLY A 238 7.83 -7.11 -0.96
N GLY A 239 7.95 -6.67 0.28
CA GLY A 239 6.85 -6.56 1.23
C GLY A 239 7.35 -6.45 2.67
N PHE A 240 6.66 -7.10 3.60
CA PHE A 240 7.04 -7.16 5.00
C PHE A 240 8.17 -8.16 5.24
N LEU A 241 9.19 -7.71 5.98
CA LEU A 241 10.31 -8.57 6.37
C LEU A 241 9.83 -9.77 7.20
N ASP A 242 8.87 -9.57 8.08
CA ASP A 242 8.33 -10.64 8.93
C ASP A 242 7.65 -11.74 8.12
N GLU A 243 6.91 -11.38 7.06
CA GLU A 243 6.31 -12.36 6.15
C GLU A 243 7.38 -13.19 5.42
N LEU A 244 8.42 -12.52 4.89
CA LEU A 244 9.54 -13.20 4.25
C LEU A 244 10.28 -14.12 5.22
N THR A 245 10.61 -13.64 6.42
CA THR A 245 11.41 -14.41 7.38
C THR A 245 10.63 -15.59 7.97
N ARG A 246 9.32 -15.49 8.17
CA ARG A 246 8.46 -16.62 8.58
C ARG A 246 8.43 -17.71 7.52
N LEU A 247 8.32 -17.34 6.25
CA LEU A 247 8.39 -18.31 5.16
C LEU A 247 9.76 -18.98 5.07
N LEU A 248 10.84 -18.19 5.17
CA LEU A 248 12.21 -18.71 5.11
C LEU A 248 12.57 -19.58 6.31
N ASP A 249 12.04 -19.27 7.50
CA ASP A 249 12.19 -20.10 8.71
C ASP A 249 11.57 -21.50 8.51
N TYR A 250 10.39 -21.53 7.88
CA TYR A 250 9.72 -22.80 7.53
C TYR A 250 10.46 -23.62 6.47
N LEU A 251 11.12 -22.96 5.51
CA LEU A 251 11.74 -23.63 4.35
C LEU A 251 13.20 -24.03 4.57
N LEU A 252 13.98 -23.25 5.34
CA LEU A 252 15.44 -23.35 5.40
C LEU A 252 15.92 -24.01 6.69
N PRO A 253 17.03 -24.76 6.65
CA PRO A 253 17.65 -25.29 7.86
C PRO A 253 18.18 -24.18 8.77
N GLU A 254 18.48 -24.52 10.03
CA GLU A 254 19.01 -23.56 11.01
C GLU A 254 20.16 -22.72 10.47
N GLY A 255 19.99 -21.41 10.55
CA GLY A 255 21.02 -20.46 10.09
C GLY A 255 20.50 -19.02 9.96
N PRO A 256 21.40 -18.07 9.69
CA PRO A 256 21.00 -16.69 9.48
C PRO A 256 20.35 -16.51 8.10
N ILE A 257 19.11 -16.01 8.10
CA ILE A 257 18.30 -15.76 6.89
C ILE A 257 18.23 -14.29 6.50
N PHE A 258 18.42 -13.38 7.46
CA PHE A 258 18.43 -11.94 7.19
C PHE A 258 19.39 -11.21 8.12
N ARG A 259 20.12 -10.21 7.59
CA ARG A 259 20.98 -9.32 8.36
C ARG A 259 20.72 -7.89 7.95
N SER A 260 20.61 -7.00 8.95
CA SER A 260 20.55 -5.56 8.73
C SER A 260 21.52 -4.83 9.65
N GLN A 261 22.01 -3.68 9.21
CA GLN A 261 22.86 -2.82 9.99
C GLN A 261 22.38 -1.38 9.93
N THR A 262 22.24 -0.74 11.09
CA THR A 262 21.90 0.68 11.17
C THR A 262 23.13 1.55 10.84
N LYS A 263 22.90 2.84 10.52
CA LYS A 263 23.97 3.83 10.33
C LYS A 263 24.91 3.94 11.56
N ALA A 264 24.41 3.65 12.76
CA ALA A 264 25.17 3.63 14.01
C ALA A 264 25.95 2.31 14.23
N GLY A 265 25.94 1.37 13.27
CA GLY A 265 26.64 0.10 13.35
C GLY A 265 25.92 -1.00 14.16
N ARG A 266 24.65 -0.77 14.59
CA ARG A 266 23.88 -1.84 15.26
C ARG A 266 23.46 -2.86 14.21
N GLU A 267 23.90 -4.10 14.39
CA GLU A 267 23.49 -5.24 13.58
C GLU A 267 22.26 -5.94 14.19
N THR A 268 21.35 -6.38 13.33
CA THR A 268 20.24 -7.27 13.66
C THR A 268 20.32 -8.48 12.73
N VAL A 269 20.26 -9.68 13.29
CA VAL A 269 20.26 -10.95 12.55
C VAL A 269 18.95 -11.67 12.88
N VAL A 270 18.24 -12.11 11.85
CA VAL A 270 17.12 -13.04 11.97
C VAL A 270 17.62 -14.40 11.48
N SER A 271 17.35 -15.46 12.24
CA SER A 271 17.78 -16.82 11.91
C SER A 271 16.57 -17.73 11.84
N SER A 272 16.65 -18.76 10.99
CA SER A 272 15.75 -19.91 10.98
C SER A 272 16.11 -20.87 12.13
N ASP A 273 15.14 -21.66 12.53
CA ASP A 273 15.32 -22.75 13.49
C ASP A 273 15.76 -24.06 12.79
N ALA A 274 15.78 -25.18 13.51
CA ALA A 274 16.18 -26.47 12.96
C ALA A 274 15.07 -27.18 12.16
N GLY A 275 13.83 -26.68 12.22
CA GLY A 275 12.72 -27.23 11.45
C GLY A 275 12.77 -26.73 10.01
N CYS A 276 12.80 -27.63 9.02
CA CYS A 276 12.79 -27.21 7.61
C CYS A 276 12.07 -28.21 6.71
N VAL A 277 11.74 -27.76 5.53
CA VAL A 277 11.19 -28.62 4.47
C VAL A 277 12.35 -29.29 3.72
N GLU A 278 12.53 -30.59 3.91
CA GLU A 278 13.58 -31.38 3.23
C GLU A 278 13.15 -31.76 1.81
N MET A 279 13.18 -30.79 0.87
CA MET A 279 12.86 -31.00 -0.54
C MET A 279 13.82 -30.18 -1.43
N PRO A 280 14.10 -30.65 -2.67
CA PRO A 280 14.79 -29.79 -3.63
C PRO A 280 13.96 -28.55 -3.95
N MET A 281 14.59 -27.37 -3.89
CA MET A 281 13.93 -26.09 -4.14
C MET A 281 14.70 -25.24 -5.14
N ALA A 282 13.97 -24.50 -5.96
CA ALA A 282 14.52 -23.46 -6.83
C ALA A 282 13.69 -22.20 -6.74
N VAL A 283 14.33 -21.04 -7.01
CA VAL A 283 13.65 -19.74 -7.00
C VAL A 283 13.86 -19.07 -8.36
N LEU A 284 12.76 -18.61 -8.97
CA LEU A 284 12.77 -17.84 -10.20
C LEU A 284 12.70 -16.35 -9.84
N VAL A 285 13.66 -15.60 -10.35
CA VAL A 285 13.78 -14.15 -10.15
C VAL A 285 13.92 -13.45 -11.49
N ASN A 286 13.67 -12.13 -11.54
CA ASN A 286 13.96 -11.27 -12.69
C ASN A 286 14.44 -9.89 -12.22
N GLU A 287 14.62 -8.97 -13.15
CA GLU A 287 15.05 -7.59 -12.90
C GLU A 287 14.12 -6.77 -12.00
N ASN A 288 12.87 -7.21 -11.85
CA ASN A 288 11.86 -6.54 -11.03
C ASN A 288 11.61 -7.25 -9.67
N THR A 289 12.49 -8.20 -9.32
CA THR A 289 12.42 -8.91 -8.03
C THR A 289 13.24 -8.20 -6.98
#